data_a1a52eed94d71c9094c760ed84a105aa
#
_entry.id   a1a52eed94d71c9094c760ed84a105aa
#
_cell.length_a   1.000
_cell.length_b   1.000
_cell.length_c   1.000
_cell.angle_alpha   90.00
_cell.angle_beta   90.00
_cell.angle_gamma   90.00
#
_symmetry.space_group_name_H-M   'P 1'
#
loop_
_entity.id
_entity.type
_entity.pdbx_description
1 polymer ?
#
loop_
_entity_poly.entity_id
_entity_poly.type
_entity_poly.pdbx_seq_one_letter_code
_entity_poly.pdbx_strand_id
1 'polypeptide(L)'
;MHGISKRFGAVQANRDVSLTVAAGTAHGIVGENGAGKSTLMAILYGFYQADAGRIEINGQPAKIAGSREAIALGIGMVHQHFMLVEPLSALDNIMLGAEPEWRLGPAREQVRAKLQTLMRDTGLQVRLDAAVEDLPVGERQRLEILKALYRGARILILDEPTAVLTPQETEALFVTLRRLRDAGTTLLLITHKLKEIMALCDAVTVMRAGAVVFDGPIADCSLDQLAEAMVGRRVNLGRDAGAIPPAPGAVLLAAQDLQWRDALGVARLAGVTLALRAGEIVGIAGVSGNGQSELLALLSGMAAPQGGSLSLGGRSFTPSHWLDPATARELALAHVPEDRHRCGMVLPFAAWETAALGYQRLPRFASAWGWMKRAAMRSATVSMMERYDVRPRNPDLKAAKFSGGNQQKLVLAREALANLKPPSVLLVGQPTRGVDIGAIEFIHGRLRAMRDAGGAVLLVSSELDEILALSDRVLVMDRGRIAGELAIADCTEAALGRLMAGAEDAG
;
A
#
# COMPACT_ATOMS: atom_id res chain seq x y z
N MET A 1 6.38 20.69 19.83
CA MET A 1 7.04 21.32 18.68
C MET A 1 6.30 22.62 18.39
N HIS A 2 7.02 23.73 18.18
CA HIS A 2 6.39 25.05 18.01
C HIS A 2 7.00 25.75 16.80
N GLY A 3 6.15 26.11 15.82
CA GLY A 3 6.52 26.90 14.67
C GLY A 3 7.55 26.26 13.74
N ILE A 4 7.55 24.93 13.66
CA ILE A 4 8.57 24.19 12.90
C ILE A 4 8.42 24.46 11.41
N SER A 5 9.50 24.95 10.80
CA SER A 5 9.56 25.16 9.36
C SER A 5 10.76 24.43 8.77
N LYS A 6 10.59 23.83 7.58
CA LYS A 6 11.65 23.14 6.84
C LYS A 6 11.44 23.26 5.34
N ARG A 7 12.53 23.60 4.65
CA ARG A 7 12.55 23.76 3.19
C ARG A 7 13.67 22.91 2.57
N PHE A 8 13.38 22.30 1.45
CA PHE A 8 14.35 21.58 0.62
C PHE A 8 14.36 22.18 -0.78
N GLY A 9 15.33 23.06 -1.05
CA GLY A 9 15.39 23.81 -2.31
C GLY A 9 14.13 24.64 -2.53
N ALA A 10 13.35 24.32 -3.57
CA ALA A 10 12.09 25.00 -3.87
C ALA A 10 10.88 24.45 -3.09
N VAL A 11 11.01 23.30 -2.41
CA VAL A 11 9.91 22.63 -1.73
C VAL A 11 9.86 23.03 -0.25
N GLN A 12 8.74 23.63 0.17
CA GLN A 12 8.43 23.90 1.58
C GLN A 12 7.77 22.66 2.17
N ALA A 13 8.55 21.84 2.88
CA ALA A 13 8.06 20.58 3.45
C ALA A 13 7.23 20.79 4.73
N ASN A 14 7.65 21.72 5.59
CA ASN A 14 6.89 22.14 6.78
C ASN A 14 6.87 23.66 6.86
N ARG A 15 5.73 24.24 7.18
CA ARG A 15 5.51 25.67 7.28
C ARG A 15 4.78 26.00 8.58
N ASP A 16 5.50 26.55 9.53
CA ASP A 16 4.97 27.01 10.82
C ASP A 16 4.13 25.94 11.55
N VAL A 17 4.65 24.69 11.55
CA VAL A 17 3.95 23.54 12.12
C VAL A 17 4.13 23.53 13.63
N SER A 18 3.02 23.57 14.37
CA SER A 18 2.98 23.34 15.81
C SER A 18 2.26 22.05 16.11
N LEU A 19 2.83 21.23 17.00
CA LEU A 19 2.32 19.93 17.43
C LEU A 19 2.53 19.77 18.93
N THR A 20 1.45 19.50 19.67
CA THR A 20 1.48 19.21 21.09
C THR A 20 0.93 17.82 21.33
N VAL A 21 1.70 16.99 22.05
CA VAL A 21 1.32 15.60 22.35
C VAL A 21 1.35 15.39 23.85
N ALA A 22 0.29 14.86 24.41
CA ALA A 22 0.22 14.54 25.84
C ALA A 22 1.04 13.27 26.14
N ALA A 23 1.71 13.23 27.29
CA ALA A 23 2.49 12.08 27.71
C ALA A 23 1.58 10.86 27.97
N GLY A 24 2.02 9.67 27.56
CA GLY A 24 1.29 8.42 27.75
C GLY A 24 0.03 8.29 26.89
N THR A 25 -0.06 9.05 25.79
CA THR A 25 -1.17 8.97 24.83
C THR A 25 -0.69 8.47 23.47
N ALA A 26 -1.63 8.03 22.65
CA ALA A 26 -1.42 7.73 21.24
C ALA A 26 -1.93 8.90 20.38
N HIS A 27 -1.05 9.54 19.62
CA HIS A 27 -1.36 10.69 18.78
C HIS A 27 -1.14 10.36 17.31
N GLY A 28 -2.18 10.51 16.51
CA GLY A 28 -2.14 10.27 15.05
C GLY A 28 -1.65 11.51 14.30
N ILE A 29 -0.78 11.30 13.33
CA ILE A 29 -0.37 12.33 12.37
C ILE A 29 -0.76 11.86 10.99
N VAL A 30 -1.79 12.46 10.42
CA VAL A 30 -2.36 12.06 9.13
C VAL A 30 -2.21 13.15 8.08
N GLY A 31 -2.32 12.78 6.82
CA GLY A 31 -2.22 13.70 5.68
C GLY A 31 -1.85 12.94 4.42
N GLU A 32 -2.04 13.56 3.26
CA GLU A 32 -1.63 12.98 1.98
C GLU A 32 -0.11 12.77 1.88
N ASN A 33 0.33 11.98 0.89
CA ASN A 33 1.76 11.83 0.60
C ASN A 33 2.35 13.18 0.19
N GLY A 34 3.47 13.56 0.82
CA GLY A 34 4.05 14.89 0.65
C GLY A 34 3.49 15.99 1.54
N ALA A 35 2.55 15.70 2.45
CA ALA A 35 2.02 16.67 3.41
C ALA A 35 3.04 17.14 4.48
N GLY A 36 4.23 16.53 4.55
CA GLY A 36 5.29 16.94 5.47
C GLY A 36 5.40 16.10 6.75
N LYS A 37 4.59 15.05 6.93
CA LYS A 37 4.54 14.19 8.13
C LYS A 37 5.88 13.56 8.47
N SER A 38 6.45 12.77 7.56
CA SER A 38 7.73 12.09 7.76
C SER A 38 8.89 13.09 7.93
N THR A 39 8.81 14.27 7.27
CA THR A 39 9.78 15.35 7.48
C THR A 39 9.73 15.91 8.91
N LEU A 40 8.51 16.12 9.43
CA LEU A 40 8.31 16.63 10.79
C LEU A 40 8.87 15.63 11.83
N MET A 41 8.61 14.33 11.63
CA MET A 41 9.13 13.28 12.52
C MET A 41 10.64 13.07 12.36
N ALA A 42 11.18 13.21 11.16
CA ALA A 42 12.63 13.19 10.91
C ALA A 42 13.33 14.36 11.60
N ILE A 43 12.68 15.51 11.75
CA ILE A 43 13.19 16.63 12.56
C ILE A 43 13.15 16.26 14.05
N LEU A 44 12.07 15.66 14.55
CA LEU A 44 11.95 15.22 15.94
C LEU A 44 12.98 14.14 16.29
N TYR A 45 13.27 13.25 15.34
CA TYR A 45 14.26 12.18 15.52
C TYR A 45 15.71 12.63 15.20
N GLY A 46 15.91 13.88 14.73
CA GLY A 46 17.24 14.46 14.51
C GLY A 46 17.89 14.13 13.16
N PHE A 47 17.17 13.55 12.19
CA PHE A 47 17.68 13.33 10.82
C PHE A 47 17.78 14.63 10.03
N TYR A 48 16.90 15.59 10.32
CA TYR A 48 16.94 16.92 9.75
C TYR A 48 16.88 17.96 10.85
N GLN A 49 17.54 19.10 10.58
CA GLN A 49 17.40 20.29 11.42
C GLN A 49 16.24 21.14 10.88
N ALA A 50 15.39 21.65 11.77
CA ALA A 50 14.41 22.67 11.40
C ALA A 50 15.12 23.95 10.97
N ASP A 51 14.57 24.66 9.99
CA ASP A 51 15.06 25.98 9.58
C ASP A 51 14.55 27.09 10.53
N ALA A 52 13.40 26.85 11.17
CA ALA A 52 12.83 27.71 12.20
C ALA A 52 11.95 26.88 13.17
N GLY A 53 11.67 27.44 14.34
CA GLY A 53 10.87 26.81 15.39
C GLY A 53 11.71 26.21 16.51
N ARG A 54 11.04 25.57 17.48
CA ARG A 54 11.69 24.94 18.64
C ARG A 54 10.99 23.63 19.01
N ILE A 55 11.75 22.75 19.66
CA ILE A 55 11.26 21.48 20.20
C ILE A 55 11.34 21.57 21.73
N GLU A 56 10.32 21.09 22.41
CA GLU A 56 10.27 20.94 23.85
C GLU A 56 9.88 19.50 24.19
N ILE A 57 10.58 18.89 25.16
CA ILE A 57 10.28 17.56 25.70
C ILE A 57 10.02 17.72 27.20
N ASN A 58 8.85 17.28 27.66
CA ASN A 58 8.42 17.45 29.06
C ASN A 58 8.51 18.93 29.54
N GLY A 59 8.15 19.89 28.67
CA GLY A 59 8.17 21.32 28.97
C GLY A 59 9.58 21.95 28.99
N GLN A 60 10.62 21.21 28.65
CA GLN A 60 11.99 21.70 28.58
C GLN A 60 12.45 21.84 27.13
N PRO A 61 13.12 22.95 26.76
CA PRO A 61 13.69 23.11 25.43
C PRO A 61 14.70 21.98 25.12
N ALA A 62 14.50 21.32 23.99
CA ALA A 62 15.34 20.22 23.55
C ALA A 62 16.08 20.61 22.25
N LYS A 63 17.40 20.49 22.27
CA LYS A 63 18.22 20.65 21.08
C LYS A 63 18.62 19.25 20.55
N ILE A 64 18.05 18.86 19.43
CA ILE A 64 18.26 17.56 18.81
C ILE A 64 19.13 17.77 17.57
N ALA A 65 20.43 17.55 17.69
CA ALA A 65 21.38 17.71 16.60
C ALA A 65 21.51 16.44 15.73
N GLY A 66 21.08 15.28 16.27
CA GLY A 66 21.12 14.00 15.59
C GLY A 66 20.31 12.94 16.34
N SER A 67 20.24 11.72 15.76
CA SER A 67 19.49 10.61 16.36
C SER A 67 20.04 10.15 17.71
N ARG A 68 21.33 10.38 18.00
CA ARG A 68 21.91 10.06 19.31
C ARG A 68 21.28 10.89 20.43
N GLU A 69 21.10 12.18 20.20
CA GLU A 69 20.43 13.10 21.14
C GLU A 69 18.94 12.76 21.29
N ALA A 70 18.27 12.42 20.19
CA ALA A 70 16.87 11.96 20.23
C ALA A 70 16.73 10.71 21.10
N ILE A 71 17.58 9.70 20.90
CA ILE A 71 17.60 8.47 21.71
C ILE A 71 17.88 8.78 23.19
N ALA A 72 18.84 9.66 23.48
CA ALA A 72 19.15 10.07 24.85
C ALA A 72 17.97 10.77 25.55
N LEU A 73 17.10 11.45 24.80
CA LEU A 73 15.86 12.06 25.27
C LEU A 73 14.71 11.04 25.36
N GLY A 74 14.94 9.76 25.05
CA GLY A 74 13.93 8.70 25.09
C GLY A 74 13.01 8.69 23.86
N ILE A 75 13.44 9.21 22.71
CA ILE A 75 12.69 9.17 21.45
C ILE A 75 13.21 7.98 20.64
N GLY A 76 12.31 7.04 20.32
CA GLY A 76 12.55 5.93 19.40
C GLY A 76 11.77 6.11 18.11
N MET A 77 12.26 5.56 17.00
CA MET A 77 11.56 5.59 15.72
C MET A 77 11.62 4.23 15.04
N VAL A 78 10.45 3.80 14.59
CA VAL A 78 10.26 2.64 13.72
C VAL A 78 9.92 3.18 12.33
N HIS A 79 10.77 2.85 11.38
CA HIS A 79 10.68 3.37 10.01
C HIS A 79 9.73 2.53 9.15
N GLN A 80 9.20 3.12 8.10
CA GLN A 80 8.36 2.46 7.09
C GLN A 80 9.08 1.26 6.43
N HIS A 81 10.39 1.38 6.20
CA HIS A 81 11.25 0.27 5.76
C HIS A 81 12.11 -0.17 6.92
N PHE A 82 12.16 -1.47 7.18
CA PHE A 82 12.93 -2.02 8.29
C PHE A 82 14.41 -1.64 8.20
N MET A 83 14.91 -1.07 9.28
CA MET A 83 16.34 -0.73 9.44
C MET A 83 17.05 -1.89 10.15
N LEU A 84 16.93 -3.09 9.58
CA LEU A 84 17.50 -4.34 10.07
C LEU A 84 18.56 -4.85 9.11
N VAL A 85 19.60 -5.47 9.67
CA VAL A 85 20.65 -6.15 8.93
C VAL A 85 20.24 -7.61 8.76
N GLU A 86 19.80 -7.99 7.59
CA GLU A 86 19.15 -9.27 7.30
C GLU A 86 19.96 -10.52 7.67
N PRO A 87 21.30 -10.59 7.40
CA PRO A 87 22.09 -11.76 7.77
C PRO A 87 22.35 -11.93 9.27
N LEU A 88 22.14 -10.86 10.08
CA LEU A 88 22.38 -10.92 11.52
C LEU A 88 21.17 -11.49 12.27
N SER A 89 21.41 -12.11 13.44
CA SER A 89 20.33 -12.52 14.32
C SER A 89 19.52 -11.33 14.84
N ALA A 90 18.29 -11.57 15.28
CA ALA A 90 17.46 -10.55 15.91
C ALA A 90 18.16 -9.93 17.14
N LEU A 91 18.82 -10.76 17.95
CA LEU A 91 19.60 -10.30 19.10
C LEU A 91 20.73 -9.35 18.69
N ASP A 92 21.52 -9.73 17.66
CA ASP A 92 22.62 -8.91 17.19
C ASP A 92 22.13 -7.59 16.59
N ASN A 93 21.00 -7.58 15.91
CA ASN A 93 20.37 -6.36 15.40
C ASN A 93 19.96 -5.39 16.51
N ILE A 94 19.51 -5.89 17.66
CA ILE A 94 19.16 -5.02 18.80
C ILE A 94 20.44 -4.48 19.45
N MET A 95 21.46 -5.32 19.59
CA MET A 95 22.73 -4.95 20.20
C MET A 95 23.52 -3.94 19.37
N LEU A 96 23.40 -3.98 18.06
CA LEU A 96 24.17 -3.14 17.13
C LEU A 96 24.04 -1.64 17.47
N GLY A 97 25.16 -1.02 17.90
CA GLY A 97 25.21 0.39 18.30
C GLY A 97 24.57 0.70 19.67
N ALA A 98 24.31 -0.33 20.49
CA ALA A 98 23.82 -0.24 21.86
C ALA A 98 24.50 -1.27 22.76
N GLU A 99 25.72 -1.62 22.42
CA GLU A 99 26.54 -2.58 23.17
C GLU A 99 26.83 -2.03 24.57
N PRO A 100 26.51 -2.77 25.65
CA PRO A 100 26.75 -2.29 27.02
C PRO A 100 28.26 -2.27 27.37
N GLU A 101 29.05 -3.11 26.70
CA GLU A 101 30.50 -3.23 26.92
C GLU A 101 31.22 -3.56 25.62
N TRP A 102 32.53 -3.26 25.54
CA TRP A 102 33.37 -3.61 24.40
C TRP A 102 33.66 -5.13 24.27
N ARG A 103 33.34 -5.94 25.32
CA ARG A 103 33.39 -7.41 25.28
C ARG A 103 32.02 -7.99 25.04
N LEU A 104 31.80 -8.55 23.84
CA LEU A 104 30.48 -9.00 23.38
C LEU A 104 29.92 -10.24 24.09
N GLY A 105 30.75 -11.15 24.60
CA GLY A 105 30.30 -12.43 25.16
C GLY A 105 29.40 -12.29 26.39
N PRO A 106 29.87 -11.76 27.54
CA PRO A 106 29.07 -11.57 28.75
C PRO A 106 27.91 -10.59 28.55
N ALA A 107 28.09 -9.57 27.71
CA ALA A 107 27.06 -8.61 27.38
C ALA A 107 25.87 -9.24 26.69
N ARG A 108 26.07 -10.25 25.84
CA ARG A 108 25.01 -10.92 25.08
C ARG A 108 23.97 -11.58 25.98
N GLU A 109 24.38 -12.27 27.04
CA GLU A 109 23.47 -12.91 28.00
C GLU A 109 22.70 -11.87 28.83
N GLN A 110 23.31 -10.79 29.24
CA GLN A 110 22.64 -9.69 29.95
C GLN A 110 21.58 -9.03 29.06
N VAL A 111 21.92 -8.75 27.79
CA VAL A 111 20.97 -8.22 26.80
C VAL A 111 19.81 -9.17 26.59
N ARG A 112 20.08 -10.47 26.43
CA ARG A 112 19.07 -11.51 26.28
C ARG A 112 18.10 -11.51 27.47
N ALA A 113 18.61 -11.51 28.70
CA ALA A 113 17.78 -11.50 29.90
C ALA A 113 16.87 -10.26 29.97
N LYS A 114 17.44 -9.07 29.64
CA LYS A 114 16.66 -7.83 29.59
C LYS A 114 15.59 -7.89 28.51
N LEU A 115 15.89 -8.42 27.32
CA LEU A 115 14.95 -8.58 26.23
C LEU A 115 13.84 -9.57 26.58
N GLN A 116 14.13 -10.68 27.22
CA GLN A 116 13.12 -11.64 27.67
C GLN A 116 12.14 -11.01 28.67
N THR A 117 12.63 -10.15 29.57
CA THR A 117 11.76 -9.38 30.45
C THR A 117 10.89 -8.42 29.65
N LEU A 118 11.49 -7.62 28.77
CA LEU A 118 10.77 -6.66 27.92
C LEU A 118 9.72 -7.35 27.04
N MET A 119 10.05 -8.49 26.44
CA MET A 119 9.13 -9.31 25.63
C MET A 119 7.93 -9.80 26.45
N ARG A 120 8.16 -10.21 27.69
CA ARG A 120 7.09 -10.65 28.61
C ARG A 120 6.18 -9.49 29.00
N ASP A 121 6.77 -8.35 29.36
CA ASP A 121 6.03 -7.17 29.83
C ASP A 121 5.19 -6.52 28.71
N THR A 122 5.72 -6.51 27.48
CA THR A 122 5.06 -5.89 26.32
C THR A 122 4.21 -6.86 25.50
N GLY A 123 4.44 -8.15 25.61
CA GLY A 123 3.83 -9.19 24.75
C GLY A 123 4.47 -9.29 23.35
N LEU A 124 5.55 -8.55 23.08
CA LEU A 124 6.30 -8.64 21.82
C LEU A 124 7.12 -9.94 21.78
N GLN A 125 6.69 -10.92 21.02
CA GLN A 125 7.43 -12.17 20.86
C GLN A 125 8.29 -12.13 19.60
N VAL A 126 9.61 -12.37 19.76
CA VAL A 126 10.60 -12.41 18.68
C VAL A 126 11.58 -13.56 18.91
N ARG A 127 11.91 -14.31 17.87
CA ARG A 127 12.94 -15.36 17.88
C ARG A 127 14.33 -14.73 17.85
N LEU A 128 14.91 -14.48 19.04
CA LEU A 128 16.15 -13.71 19.19
C LEU A 128 17.36 -14.31 18.45
N ASP A 129 17.40 -15.64 18.26
CA ASP A 129 18.53 -16.32 17.62
C ASP A 129 18.35 -16.53 16.11
N ALA A 130 17.17 -16.29 15.57
CA ALA A 130 16.92 -16.40 14.13
C ALA A 130 17.56 -15.24 13.36
N ALA A 131 18.10 -15.52 12.17
CA ALA A 131 18.51 -14.49 11.24
C ALA A 131 17.28 -13.66 10.83
N VAL A 132 17.46 -12.36 10.62
CA VAL A 132 16.34 -11.48 10.30
C VAL A 132 15.69 -11.87 8.96
N GLU A 133 16.48 -12.37 8.00
CA GLU A 133 15.97 -12.86 6.71
C GLU A 133 14.98 -14.03 6.83
N ASP A 134 15.07 -14.83 7.93
CA ASP A 134 14.20 -15.96 8.22
C ASP A 134 12.95 -15.56 9.03
N LEU A 135 12.84 -14.29 9.46
CA LEU A 135 11.70 -13.80 10.23
C LEU A 135 10.55 -13.38 9.30
N PRO A 136 9.31 -13.80 9.60
CA PRO A 136 8.13 -13.24 8.98
C PRO A 136 8.05 -11.71 9.16
N VAL A 137 7.37 -11.03 8.25
CA VAL A 137 7.26 -9.56 8.25
C VAL A 137 6.72 -9.01 9.58
N GLY A 138 5.67 -9.61 10.15
CA GLY A 138 5.12 -9.21 11.44
C GLY A 138 6.09 -9.39 12.60
N GLU A 139 7.01 -10.37 12.52
CA GLU A 139 8.06 -10.56 13.53
C GLU A 139 9.18 -9.53 13.38
N ARG A 140 9.56 -9.16 12.14
CA ARG A 140 10.49 -8.05 11.87
C ARG A 140 9.96 -6.71 12.39
N GLN A 141 8.64 -6.47 12.26
CA GLN A 141 7.99 -5.29 12.82
C GLN A 141 8.11 -5.25 14.35
N ARG A 142 7.82 -6.38 15.02
CA ARG A 142 7.98 -6.50 16.47
C ARG A 142 9.43 -6.31 16.91
N LEU A 143 10.38 -6.80 16.13
CA LEU A 143 11.81 -6.61 16.37
C LEU A 143 12.24 -5.14 16.34
N GLU A 144 11.75 -4.35 15.37
CA GLU A 144 12.03 -2.91 15.31
C GLU A 144 11.49 -2.16 16.54
N ILE A 145 10.27 -2.49 16.98
CA ILE A 145 9.69 -1.91 18.19
C ILE A 145 10.51 -2.31 19.42
N LEU A 146 10.85 -3.59 19.55
CA LEU A 146 11.64 -4.11 20.66
C LEU A 146 13.01 -3.46 20.73
N LYS A 147 13.67 -3.22 19.56
CA LYS A 147 14.94 -2.49 19.43
C LYS A 147 14.84 -1.06 19.97
N ALA A 148 13.76 -0.34 19.64
CA ALA A 148 13.53 1.01 20.13
C ALA A 148 13.29 1.03 21.68
N LEU A 149 12.49 0.11 22.18
CA LEU A 149 12.19 -0.03 23.61
C LEU A 149 13.45 -0.44 24.42
N TYR A 150 14.25 -1.36 23.88
CA TYR A 150 15.52 -1.75 24.52
C TYR A 150 16.46 -0.54 24.73
N ARG A 151 16.45 0.42 23.80
CA ARG A 151 17.20 1.68 23.87
C ARG A 151 16.56 2.72 24.79
N GLY A 152 15.47 2.39 25.46
CA GLY A 152 14.82 3.23 26.46
C GLY A 152 13.82 4.23 25.87
N ALA A 153 13.23 3.95 24.72
CA ALA A 153 12.21 4.81 24.13
C ALA A 153 11.00 4.98 25.09
N ARG A 154 10.65 6.23 25.36
CA ARG A 154 9.42 6.66 26.06
C ARG A 154 8.47 7.38 25.12
N ILE A 155 8.97 7.92 24.03
CA ILE A 155 8.22 8.47 22.90
C ILE A 155 8.58 7.59 21.71
N LEU A 156 7.59 6.89 21.14
CA LEU A 156 7.78 5.97 20.04
C LEU A 156 7.09 6.51 18.79
N ILE A 157 7.89 6.84 17.79
CA ILE A 157 7.42 7.27 16.46
C ILE A 157 7.27 6.01 15.60
N LEU A 158 6.10 5.81 15.01
CA LEU A 158 5.75 4.68 14.15
C LEU A 158 5.35 5.24 12.77
N ASP A 159 6.22 5.07 11.78
CA ASP A 159 5.96 5.55 10.41
C ASP A 159 5.38 4.43 9.54
N GLU A 160 4.08 4.50 9.26
CA GLU A 160 3.28 3.51 8.52
C GLU A 160 3.50 2.05 9.00
N PRO A 161 3.31 1.75 10.29
CA PRO A 161 3.73 0.47 10.88
C PRO A 161 2.93 -0.73 10.37
N THR A 162 1.82 -0.53 9.69
CA THR A 162 0.92 -1.58 9.19
C THR A 162 0.97 -1.76 7.68
N ALA A 163 1.83 -1.02 6.98
CA ALA A 163 1.85 -0.99 5.51
C ALA A 163 2.08 -2.36 4.84
N VAL A 164 2.72 -3.28 5.56
CA VAL A 164 3.10 -4.61 5.06
C VAL A 164 2.51 -5.76 5.87
N LEU A 165 1.63 -5.45 6.84
CA LEU A 165 1.00 -6.42 7.73
C LEU A 165 -0.35 -6.92 7.20
N THR A 166 -0.68 -8.14 7.52
CA THR A 166 -2.04 -8.67 7.35
C THR A 166 -3.01 -8.03 8.35
N PRO A 167 -4.33 -8.07 8.14
CA PRO A 167 -5.31 -7.55 9.10
C PRO A 167 -5.15 -8.16 10.51
N GLN A 168 -4.88 -9.46 10.61
CA GLN A 168 -4.67 -10.15 11.88
C GLN A 168 -3.40 -9.68 12.59
N GLU A 169 -2.30 -9.49 11.83
CA GLU A 169 -1.05 -8.95 12.38
C GLU A 169 -1.21 -7.49 12.81
N THR A 170 -2.00 -6.70 12.08
CA THR A 170 -2.34 -5.32 12.43
C THR A 170 -3.09 -5.26 13.76
N GLU A 171 -4.10 -6.09 13.97
CA GLU A 171 -4.83 -6.14 15.24
C GLU A 171 -3.93 -6.58 16.39
N ALA A 172 -3.08 -7.59 16.19
CA ALA A 172 -2.10 -8.03 17.17
C ALA A 172 -1.10 -6.91 17.54
N LEU A 173 -0.67 -6.13 16.54
CA LEU A 173 0.16 -4.95 16.75
C LEU A 173 -0.58 -3.89 17.59
N PHE A 174 -1.84 -3.60 17.29
CA PHE A 174 -2.64 -2.62 18.03
C PHE A 174 -2.86 -3.02 19.49
N VAL A 175 -3.10 -4.29 19.76
CA VAL A 175 -3.14 -4.81 21.15
C VAL A 175 -1.83 -4.50 21.88
N THR A 176 -0.70 -4.70 21.22
CA THR A 176 0.62 -4.41 21.80
C THR A 176 0.83 -2.90 22.00
N LEU A 177 0.47 -2.07 21.01
CA LEU A 177 0.62 -0.62 21.10
C LEU A 177 -0.27 -0.04 22.21
N ARG A 178 -1.50 -0.53 22.40
CA ARG A 178 -2.37 -0.15 23.52
C ARG A 178 -1.71 -0.48 24.86
N ARG A 179 -1.12 -1.68 25.02
CA ARG A 179 -0.38 -2.04 26.24
C ARG A 179 0.80 -1.10 26.51
N LEU A 180 1.57 -0.75 25.49
CA LEU A 180 2.68 0.19 25.63
C LEU A 180 2.19 1.59 26.06
N ARG A 181 1.12 2.08 25.45
CA ARG A 181 0.48 3.36 25.82
C ARG A 181 0.00 3.31 27.28
N ASP A 182 -0.72 2.27 27.66
CA ASP A 182 -1.26 2.10 29.01
C ASP A 182 -0.16 1.92 30.08
N ALA A 183 1.04 1.46 29.65
CA ALA A 183 2.26 1.45 30.45
C ALA A 183 2.99 2.81 30.50
N GLY A 184 2.44 3.86 29.87
CA GLY A 184 2.98 5.23 29.88
C GLY A 184 3.89 5.60 28.71
N THR A 185 4.03 4.75 27.68
CA THR A 185 4.75 5.12 26.46
C THR A 185 3.88 6.06 25.62
N THR A 186 4.45 7.17 25.17
CA THR A 186 3.80 8.09 24.24
C THR A 186 3.99 7.56 22.81
N LEU A 187 2.90 7.41 22.05
CA LEU A 187 2.92 6.90 20.70
C LEU A 187 2.62 8.02 19.69
N LEU A 188 3.45 8.15 18.67
CA LEU A 188 3.22 9.01 17.50
C LEU A 188 3.04 8.10 16.28
N LEU A 189 1.80 8.00 15.80
CA LEU A 189 1.45 7.13 14.67
C LEU A 189 1.30 7.96 13.40
N ILE A 190 2.16 7.71 12.43
CA ILE A 190 2.05 8.30 11.09
C ILE A 190 1.41 7.28 10.18
N THR A 191 0.26 7.61 9.62
CA THR A 191 -0.41 6.75 8.64
C THR A 191 -1.34 7.60 7.76
N HIS A 192 -1.70 7.05 6.62
CA HIS A 192 -2.78 7.59 5.78
C HIS A 192 -4.08 6.78 5.96
N LYS A 193 -4.06 5.70 6.74
CA LYS A 193 -5.21 4.84 7.02
C LYS A 193 -6.01 5.36 8.20
N LEU A 194 -7.09 6.09 7.93
CA LEU A 194 -7.89 6.74 8.96
C LEU A 194 -8.53 5.77 9.96
N LYS A 195 -8.89 4.55 9.53
CA LYS A 195 -9.43 3.52 10.44
C LYS A 195 -8.44 3.14 11.54
N GLU A 196 -7.15 3.14 11.24
CA GLU A 196 -6.10 2.84 12.23
C GLU A 196 -6.02 3.93 13.30
N ILE A 197 -6.12 5.19 12.88
CA ILE A 197 -6.15 6.35 13.78
C ILE A 197 -7.37 6.29 14.70
N MET A 198 -8.56 6.04 14.13
CA MET A 198 -9.79 5.90 14.90
C MET A 198 -9.74 4.74 15.92
N ALA A 199 -9.01 3.65 15.60
CA ALA A 199 -8.93 2.47 16.43
C ALA A 199 -7.90 2.58 17.57
N LEU A 200 -6.84 3.39 17.41
CA LEU A 200 -5.70 3.39 18.33
C LEU A 200 -5.45 4.73 19.01
N CYS A 201 -5.71 5.86 18.35
CA CYS A 201 -5.25 7.17 18.81
C CYS A 201 -6.27 7.85 19.74
N ASP A 202 -5.75 8.67 20.65
CA ASP A 202 -6.54 9.52 21.54
C ASP A 202 -6.79 10.90 20.90
N ALA A 203 -5.83 11.37 20.09
CA ALA A 203 -5.91 12.65 19.38
C ALA A 203 -5.27 12.52 17.98
N VAL A 204 -5.60 13.46 17.10
CA VAL A 204 -5.10 13.46 15.72
C VAL A 204 -4.74 14.86 15.24
N THR A 205 -3.62 14.99 14.57
CA THR A 205 -3.22 16.18 13.81
C THR A 205 -3.25 15.87 12.31
N VAL A 206 -4.01 16.66 11.55
CA VAL A 206 -4.08 16.53 10.10
C VAL A 206 -3.15 17.54 9.44
N MET A 207 -2.24 17.06 8.61
CA MET A 207 -1.31 17.88 7.83
C MET A 207 -1.69 17.91 6.35
N ARG A 208 -1.65 19.10 5.75
CA ARG A 208 -1.85 19.31 4.31
C ARG A 208 -0.92 20.39 3.79
N ALA A 209 -0.21 20.11 2.67
CA ALA A 209 0.72 21.04 2.04
C ALA A 209 1.73 21.69 3.01
N GLY A 210 2.26 20.92 3.94
CA GLY A 210 3.27 21.35 4.91
C GLY A 210 2.74 22.13 6.12
N ALA A 211 1.44 22.25 6.30
CA ALA A 211 0.81 22.96 7.43
C ALA A 211 -0.18 22.06 8.18
N VAL A 212 -0.42 22.33 9.45
CA VAL A 212 -1.52 21.74 10.23
C VAL A 212 -2.83 22.39 9.79
N VAL A 213 -3.82 21.57 9.46
CA VAL A 213 -5.16 22.03 9.06
C VAL A 213 -6.25 21.62 10.05
N PHE A 214 -5.95 20.64 10.90
CA PHE A 214 -6.81 20.22 12.00
C PHE A 214 -5.94 19.61 13.10
N ASP A 215 -6.32 19.83 14.35
CA ASP A 215 -5.73 19.22 15.54
C ASP A 215 -6.81 19.08 16.62
N GLY A 216 -6.97 17.89 17.19
CA GLY A 216 -8.00 17.66 18.19
C GLY A 216 -8.14 16.22 18.65
N PRO A 217 -9.02 15.97 19.66
CA PRO A 217 -9.31 14.65 20.16
C PRO A 217 -10.03 13.80 19.10
N ILE A 218 -9.70 12.51 19.05
CA ILE A 218 -10.29 11.59 18.07
C ILE A 218 -11.77 11.35 18.31
N ALA A 219 -12.23 11.46 19.57
CA ALA A 219 -13.62 11.27 19.95
C ALA A 219 -14.58 12.27 19.28
N ASP A 220 -14.07 13.45 18.89
CA ASP A 220 -14.83 14.52 18.26
C ASP A 220 -14.78 14.47 16.73
N CYS A 221 -14.13 13.43 16.15
CA CYS A 221 -13.86 13.30 14.72
C CYS A 221 -14.67 12.17 14.08
N SER A 222 -15.12 12.37 12.85
CA SER A 222 -15.57 11.29 11.98
C SER A 222 -14.53 10.99 10.89
N LEU A 223 -14.59 9.76 10.31
CA LEU A 223 -13.74 9.38 9.18
C LEU A 223 -13.85 10.37 8.02
N ASP A 224 -15.08 10.80 7.69
CA ASP A 224 -15.35 11.72 6.60
C ASP A 224 -14.74 13.11 6.85
N GLN A 225 -14.85 13.63 8.08
CA GLN A 225 -14.22 14.90 8.46
C GLN A 225 -12.71 14.87 8.35
N LEU A 226 -12.07 13.78 8.79
CA LEU A 226 -10.63 13.61 8.68
C LEU A 226 -10.19 13.47 7.21
N ALA A 227 -10.93 12.70 6.41
CA ALA A 227 -10.68 12.56 4.98
C ALA A 227 -10.82 13.91 4.25
N GLU A 228 -11.87 14.68 4.56
CA GLU A 228 -12.08 16.02 4.00
C GLU A 228 -10.96 17.00 4.42
N ALA A 229 -10.52 16.98 5.67
CA ALA A 229 -9.41 17.79 6.13
C ALA A 229 -8.09 17.45 5.42
N MET A 230 -7.82 16.15 5.20
CA MET A 230 -6.63 15.68 4.51
C MET A 230 -6.58 16.14 3.04
N VAL A 231 -7.69 15.98 2.31
CA VAL A 231 -7.76 16.26 0.86
C VAL A 231 -8.12 17.73 0.60
N GLY A 232 -8.84 18.38 1.50
CA GLY A 232 -9.29 19.79 1.38
C GLY A 232 -10.62 19.95 0.65
N ARG A 233 -11.33 18.87 0.38
CA ARG A 233 -12.66 18.80 -0.18
C ARG A 233 -13.35 17.51 0.27
N ARG A 234 -14.64 17.43 0.12
CA ARG A 234 -15.36 16.17 0.37
C ARG A 234 -14.82 15.05 -0.49
N VAL A 235 -14.65 13.88 0.11
CA VAL A 235 -14.15 12.67 -0.53
C VAL A 235 -15.24 11.59 -0.46
N ASN A 236 -15.51 10.94 -1.57
CA ASN A 236 -16.44 9.80 -1.61
C ASN A 236 -15.63 8.50 -1.81
N LEU A 237 -15.32 7.81 -0.74
CA LEU A 237 -14.64 6.51 -0.78
C LEU A 237 -15.63 5.34 -0.75
N GLY A 238 -16.88 5.61 -0.38
CA GLY A 238 -17.92 4.61 -0.28
C GLY A 238 -18.53 4.22 -1.63
N ARG A 239 -19.44 3.25 -1.59
CA ARG A 239 -20.34 2.96 -2.70
C ARG A 239 -21.31 4.12 -2.85
N ASP A 240 -21.53 4.61 -4.06
CA ASP A 240 -22.52 5.67 -4.29
C ASP A 240 -23.90 5.15 -3.88
N ALA A 241 -24.41 5.68 -2.77
CA ALA A 241 -25.73 5.30 -2.26
C ALA A 241 -26.80 5.71 -3.29
N GLY A 242 -27.33 4.75 -4.03
CA GLY A 242 -28.37 4.95 -5.05
C GLY A 242 -27.90 4.74 -6.49
N ALA A 243 -26.62 4.57 -6.78
CA ALA A 243 -26.18 4.13 -8.09
C ALA A 243 -26.52 2.64 -8.27
N ILE A 244 -27.53 2.34 -9.09
CA ILE A 244 -27.83 0.97 -9.51
C ILE A 244 -26.77 0.60 -10.56
N PRO A 245 -25.91 -0.41 -10.31
CA PRO A 245 -24.96 -0.85 -11.32
C PRO A 245 -25.72 -1.35 -12.55
N PRO A 246 -25.17 -1.19 -13.75
CA PRO A 246 -25.81 -1.73 -14.95
C PRO A 246 -25.99 -3.25 -14.80
N ALA A 247 -27.07 -3.79 -15.37
CA ALA A 247 -27.25 -5.23 -15.39
C ALA A 247 -26.06 -5.88 -16.15
N PRO A 248 -25.48 -6.97 -15.62
CA PRO A 248 -24.33 -7.61 -16.28
C PRO A 248 -24.68 -8.06 -17.68
N GLY A 249 -23.88 -7.64 -18.66
CA GLY A 249 -24.05 -7.97 -20.07
C GLY A 249 -23.41 -9.29 -20.48
N ALA A 250 -22.95 -9.36 -21.73
CA ALA A 250 -22.28 -10.53 -22.28
C ALA A 250 -20.98 -10.86 -21.56
N VAL A 251 -20.59 -12.12 -21.56
CA VAL A 251 -19.27 -12.56 -21.03
C VAL A 251 -18.17 -12.06 -21.98
N LEU A 252 -17.24 -11.28 -21.44
CA LEU A 252 -16.10 -10.73 -22.16
C LEU A 252 -14.82 -11.58 -21.98
N LEU A 253 -14.68 -12.20 -20.81
CA LEU A 253 -13.59 -13.12 -20.48
C LEU A 253 -14.16 -14.28 -19.67
N ALA A 254 -13.79 -15.50 -20.01
CA ALA A 254 -14.09 -16.71 -19.23
C ALA A 254 -12.85 -17.57 -19.09
N ALA A 255 -12.53 -17.95 -17.87
CA ALA A 255 -11.50 -18.90 -17.52
C ALA A 255 -12.14 -20.16 -16.96
N GLN A 256 -11.67 -21.34 -17.36
CA GLN A 256 -12.19 -22.63 -16.93
C GLN A 256 -11.04 -23.52 -16.45
N ASP A 257 -11.18 -24.04 -15.25
CA ASP A 257 -10.29 -25.03 -14.63
C ASP A 257 -8.80 -24.67 -14.70
N LEU A 258 -8.44 -23.39 -14.44
CA LEU A 258 -7.06 -22.95 -14.50
C LEU A 258 -6.22 -23.64 -13.42
N GLN A 259 -5.16 -24.31 -13.84
CA GLN A 259 -4.23 -25.03 -12.98
C GLN A 259 -2.81 -24.54 -13.23
N TRP A 260 -2.13 -24.16 -12.15
CA TRP A 260 -0.75 -23.69 -12.23
C TRP A 260 0.08 -24.10 -11.00
N ARG A 261 1.30 -24.60 -11.28
CA ARG A 261 2.30 -24.92 -10.27
C ARG A 261 3.54 -24.06 -10.50
N ASP A 262 4.13 -23.62 -9.41
CA ASP A 262 5.40 -22.89 -9.45
C ASP A 262 6.60 -23.81 -9.77
N ALA A 263 7.81 -23.22 -9.89
CA ALA A 263 9.04 -23.95 -10.19
C ALA A 263 9.43 -25.00 -9.12
N LEU A 264 8.87 -24.88 -7.91
CA LEU A 264 9.08 -25.82 -6.81
C LEU A 264 8.01 -26.94 -6.78
N GLY A 265 7.07 -26.93 -7.76
CA GLY A 265 5.98 -27.90 -7.85
C GLY A 265 4.80 -27.61 -6.93
N VAL A 266 4.79 -26.48 -6.22
CA VAL A 266 3.68 -26.08 -5.35
C VAL A 266 2.49 -25.63 -6.22
N ALA A 267 1.32 -26.22 -5.98
CA ALA A 267 0.09 -25.83 -6.65
C ALA A 267 -0.35 -24.45 -6.13
N ARG A 268 -0.25 -23.43 -6.98
CA ARG A 268 -0.69 -22.06 -6.73
C ARG A 268 -2.09 -21.78 -7.23
N LEU A 269 -2.49 -22.48 -8.30
CA LEU A 269 -3.89 -22.50 -8.77
C LEU A 269 -4.31 -23.96 -8.98
N ALA A 270 -5.49 -24.30 -8.52
CA ALA A 270 -5.99 -25.68 -8.44
C ALA A 270 -7.43 -25.77 -8.93
N GLY A 271 -7.66 -25.39 -10.22
CA GLY A 271 -8.98 -25.48 -10.87
C GLY A 271 -9.82 -24.20 -10.75
N VAL A 272 -9.19 -23.02 -10.94
CA VAL A 272 -9.90 -21.75 -10.88
C VAL A 272 -10.80 -21.57 -12.11
N THR A 273 -12.09 -21.33 -11.85
CA THR A 273 -13.09 -21.03 -12.87
C THR A 273 -13.77 -19.71 -12.55
N LEU A 274 -13.79 -18.77 -13.51
CA LEU A 274 -14.46 -17.48 -13.38
C LEU A 274 -14.89 -16.93 -14.74
N ALA A 275 -15.84 -16.02 -14.72
CA ALA A 275 -16.25 -15.27 -15.91
C ALA A 275 -16.39 -13.78 -15.54
N LEU A 276 -16.03 -12.89 -16.48
CA LEU A 276 -16.20 -11.45 -16.37
C LEU A 276 -17.19 -11.00 -17.44
N ARG A 277 -18.21 -10.25 -17.02
CA ARG A 277 -19.27 -9.74 -17.88
C ARG A 277 -19.14 -8.25 -18.13
N ALA A 278 -19.63 -7.80 -19.26
CA ALA A 278 -19.72 -6.38 -19.56
C ALA A 278 -20.55 -5.65 -18.48
N GLY A 279 -20.06 -4.49 -18.04
CA GLY A 279 -20.74 -3.67 -17.06
C GLY A 279 -20.63 -4.17 -15.61
N GLU A 280 -19.60 -5.00 -15.28
CA GLU A 280 -19.39 -5.43 -13.90
C GLU A 280 -17.95 -5.23 -13.40
N ILE A 281 -17.83 -5.04 -12.10
CA ILE A 281 -16.57 -5.13 -11.34
C ILE A 281 -16.64 -6.39 -10.48
N VAL A 282 -15.76 -7.35 -10.76
CA VAL A 282 -15.62 -8.57 -9.95
C VAL A 282 -14.43 -8.40 -9.02
N GLY A 283 -14.68 -8.40 -7.71
CA GLY A 283 -13.64 -8.37 -6.68
C GLY A 283 -13.10 -9.77 -6.39
N ILE A 284 -11.79 -9.88 -6.18
CA ILE A 284 -11.16 -11.08 -5.64
C ILE A 284 -10.63 -10.76 -4.25
N ALA A 285 -11.22 -11.36 -3.24
CA ALA A 285 -10.78 -11.34 -1.86
C ALA A 285 -9.95 -12.59 -1.54
N GLY A 286 -9.02 -12.50 -0.60
CA GLY A 286 -8.24 -13.64 -0.12
C GLY A 286 -6.97 -13.19 0.58
N VAL A 287 -6.42 -14.05 1.43
CA VAL A 287 -5.13 -13.80 2.09
C VAL A 287 -4.02 -13.80 1.04
N SER A 288 -3.04 -12.90 1.20
CA SER A 288 -1.89 -12.84 0.28
C SER A 288 -1.20 -14.21 0.15
N GLY A 289 -0.93 -14.62 -1.10
CA GLY A 289 -0.33 -15.91 -1.39
C GLY A 289 -1.32 -17.03 -1.71
N ASN A 290 -2.63 -16.75 -1.71
CA ASN A 290 -3.66 -17.73 -2.07
C ASN A 290 -3.89 -17.86 -3.60
N GLY A 291 -2.97 -17.34 -4.45
CA GLY A 291 -3.01 -17.54 -5.90
C GLY A 291 -3.51 -16.34 -6.71
N GLN A 292 -3.82 -15.21 -6.07
CA GLN A 292 -4.35 -14.02 -6.77
C GLN A 292 -3.35 -13.45 -7.79
N SER A 293 -2.07 -13.34 -7.42
CA SER A 293 -1.00 -12.83 -8.29
C SER A 293 -0.79 -13.74 -9.49
N GLU A 294 -0.82 -15.05 -9.28
CA GLU A 294 -0.69 -16.06 -10.30
C GLU A 294 -1.89 -16.03 -11.26
N LEU A 295 -3.09 -15.85 -10.73
CA LEU A 295 -4.29 -15.70 -11.55
C LEU A 295 -4.19 -14.47 -12.47
N LEU A 296 -3.79 -13.31 -11.94
CA LEU A 296 -3.56 -12.12 -12.76
C LEU A 296 -2.48 -12.35 -13.84
N ALA A 297 -1.39 -13.06 -13.49
CA ALA A 297 -0.32 -13.37 -14.43
C ALA A 297 -0.81 -14.28 -15.58
N LEU A 298 -1.64 -15.29 -15.30
CA LEU A 298 -2.22 -16.15 -16.33
C LEU A 298 -3.20 -15.38 -17.22
N LEU A 299 -4.15 -14.64 -16.61
CA LEU A 299 -5.19 -13.91 -17.33
C LEU A 299 -4.61 -12.77 -18.20
N SER A 300 -3.48 -12.19 -17.79
CA SER A 300 -2.78 -11.16 -18.58
C SER A 300 -1.83 -11.70 -19.64
N GLY A 301 -1.63 -13.01 -19.69
CA GLY A 301 -0.72 -13.66 -20.62
C GLY A 301 0.76 -13.58 -20.23
N MET A 302 1.07 -13.17 -18.99
CA MET A 302 2.45 -13.10 -18.49
C MET A 302 3.00 -14.47 -18.07
N ALA A 303 2.11 -15.44 -17.85
CA ALA A 303 2.44 -16.84 -17.60
C ALA A 303 1.43 -17.75 -18.32
N ALA A 304 1.81 -19.00 -18.61
CA ALA A 304 0.92 -20.00 -19.18
C ALA A 304 0.58 -21.06 -18.11
N PRO A 305 -0.70 -21.51 -18.03
CA PRO A 305 -1.10 -22.56 -17.10
C PRO A 305 -0.65 -23.95 -17.58
N GLN A 306 -0.66 -24.92 -16.68
CA GLN A 306 -0.49 -26.33 -17.04
C GLN A 306 -1.82 -27.00 -17.41
N GLY A 307 -2.98 -26.43 -17.01
CA GLY A 307 -4.31 -26.95 -17.31
C GLY A 307 -5.34 -25.83 -17.40
N GLY A 308 -6.47 -26.15 -18.01
CA GLY A 308 -7.61 -25.24 -18.18
C GLY A 308 -7.63 -24.51 -19.52
N SER A 309 -8.53 -23.55 -19.64
CA SER A 309 -8.70 -22.75 -20.86
C SER A 309 -9.13 -21.31 -20.53
N LEU A 310 -8.93 -20.41 -21.49
CA LEU A 310 -9.34 -19.01 -21.44
C LEU A 310 -10.06 -18.64 -22.73
N SER A 311 -11.19 -17.98 -22.60
CA SER A 311 -11.90 -17.34 -23.71
C SER A 311 -11.87 -15.82 -23.54
N LEU A 312 -11.41 -15.10 -24.57
CA LEU A 312 -11.31 -13.65 -24.58
C LEU A 312 -11.57 -13.12 -25.99
N GLY A 313 -12.50 -12.17 -26.12
CA GLY A 313 -12.79 -11.54 -27.41
C GLY A 313 -13.20 -12.53 -28.52
N GLY A 314 -13.89 -13.59 -28.16
CA GLY A 314 -14.33 -14.66 -29.09
C GLY A 314 -13.22 -15.65 -29.50
N ARG A 315 -12.01 -15.52 -28.93
CA ARG A 315 -10.89 -16.48 -29.11
C ARG A 315 -10.73 -17.37 -27.90
N SER A 316 -10.38 -18.64 -28.12
CA SER A 316 -10.09 -19.61 -27.05
C SER A 316 -8.57 -19.89 -26.99
N PHE A 317 -8.05 -19.97 -25.78
CA PHE A 317 -6.65 -20.23 -25.48
C PHE A 317 -6.54 -21.47 -24.60
N THR A 318 -5.56 -22.32 -24.89
CA THR A 318 -5.26 -23.56 -24.16
C THR A 318 -3.79 -23.56 -23.74
N PRO A 319 -3.35 -24.40 -22.81
CA PRO A 319 -1.96 -24.40 -22.34
C PRO A 319 -0.89 -24.49 -23.45
N SER A 320 -1.18 -25.18 -24.55
CA SER A 320 -0.29 -25.29 -25.71
C SER A 320 -0.24 -24.03 -26.57
N HIS A 321 -1.27 -23.18 -26.50
CA HIS A 321 -1.38 -21.93 -27.28
C HIS A 321 -2.01 -20.87 -26.34
N TRP A 322 -1.27 -20.49 -25.32
CA TRP A 322 -1.74 -19.54 -24.33
C TRP A 322 -1.64 -18.10 -24.84
N LEU A 323 -2.49 -17.26 -24.25
CA LEU A 323 -2.47 -15.82 -24.45
C LEU A 323 -1.09 -15.25 -24.12
N ASP A 324 -0.60 -14.32 -24.92
CA ASP A 324 0.56 -13.48 -24.62
C ASP A 324 0.14 -12.02 -24.43
N PRO A 325 0.97 -11.16 -23.78
CA PRO A 325 0.59 -9.78 -23.48
C PRO A 325 0.33 -8.90 -24.70
N ALA A 326 0.89 -9.21 -25.87
CA ALA A 326 0.64 -8.44 -27.08
C ALA A 326 -0.74 -8.78 -27.65
N THR A 327 -1.05 -10.07 -27.74
CA THR A 327 -2.39 -10.57 -28.14
C THR A 327 -3.47 -10.10 -27.16
N ALA A 328 -3.18 -10.08 -25.84
CA ALA A 328 -4.11 -9.55 -24.83
C ALA A 328 -4.51 -8.11 -25.15
N ARG A 329 -3.53 -7.23 -25.45
CA ARG A 329 -3.79 -5.83 -25.82
C ARG A 329 -4.55 -5.68 -27.14
N GLU A 330 -4.26 -6.53 -28.13
CA GLU A 330 -5.01 -6.57 -29.39
C GLU A 330 -6.48 -6.91 -29.17
N LEU A 331 -6.76 -7.79 -28.21
CA LEU A 331 -8.11 -8.19 -27.80
C LEU A 331 -8.72 -7.24 -26.76
N ALA A 332 -8.16 -6.05 -26.59
CA ALA A 332 -8.62 -5.01 -25.68
C ALA A 332 -8.66 -5.47 -24.20
N LEU A 333 -7.74 -6.33 -23.77
CA LEU A 333 -7.46 -6.61 -22.38
C LEU A 333 -6.29 -5.74 -21.93
N ALA A 334 -6.48 -5.03 -20.81
CA ALA A 334 -5.45 -4.23 -20.16
C ALA A 334 -5.15 -4.78 -18.77
N HIS A 335 -3.92 -4.55 -18.28
CA HIS A 335 -3.48 -5.06 -16.99
C HIS A 335 -2.70 -4.01 -16.20
N VAL A 336 -3.21 -3.66 -15.02
CA VAL A 336 -2.52 -2.85 -14.00
C VAL A 336 -1.98 -3.82 -12.96
N PRO A 337 -0.64 -4.00 -12.86
CA PRO A 337 -0.04 -4.99 -11.98
C PRO A 337 -0.08 -4.57 -10.51
N GLU A 338 -0.04 -5.54 -9.58
CA GLU A 338 -0.02 -5.34 -8.13
C GLU A 338 1.22 -4.57 -7.66
N ASP A 339 2.38 -4.87 -8.22
CA ASP A 339 3.62 -4.15 -7.95
C ASP A 339 3.99 -3.28 -9.15
N ARG A 340 3.68 -1.99 -9.04
CA ARG A 340 3.96 -1.00 -10.08
C ARG A 340 5.45 -0.81 -10.34
N HIS A 341 6.31 -1.00 -9.33
CA HIS A 341 7.75 -0.79 -9.47
C HIS A 341 8.43 -1.99 -10.13
N ARG A 342 7.96 -3.19 -9.87
CA ARG A 342 8.50 -4.43 -10.45
C ARG A 342 7.98 -4.69 -11.87
N CYS A 343 6.67 -4.48 -12.08
CA CYS A 343 5.99 -4.91 -13.31
C CYS A 343 5.28 -3.76 -14.06
N GLY A 344 5.04 -2.62 -13.41
CA GLY A 344 4.24 -1.54 -13.99
C GLY A 344 5.05 -0.45 -14.68
N MET A 345 6.27 -0.15 -14.22
CA MET A 345 7.10 0.95 -14.75
C MET A 345 8.58 0.68 -14.58
N VAL A 346 9.39 1.45 -15.31
CA VAL A 346 10.85 1.48 -15.17
C VAL A 346 11.23 2.81 -14.53
N LEU A 347 11.61 2.79 -13.24
CA LEU A 347 11.82 4.00 -12.44
C LEU A 347 12.82 5.02 -13.03
N PRO A 348 13.94 4.62 -13.69
CA PRO A 348 14.85 5.55 -14.35
C PRO A 348 14.28 6.20 -15.62
N PHE A 349 13.21 5.66 -16.22
CA PHE A 349 12.60 6.17 -17.44
C PHE A 349 11.86 7.49 -17.20
N ALA A 350 11.81 8.32 -18.23
CA ALA A 350 10.92 9.48 -18.24
C ALA A 350 9.43 9.02 -18.28
N ALA A 351 8.54 9.89 -17.84
CA ALA A 351 7.12 9.57 -17.83
C ALA A 351 6.57 9.22 -19.22
N TRP A 352 7.05 9.88 -20.30
CA TRP A 352 6.65 9.55 -21.67
C TRP A 352 7.12 8.18 -22.12
N GLU A 353 8.28 7.71 -21.66
CA GLU A 353 8.76 6.35 -21.94
C GLU A 353 7.92 5.31 -21.19
N THR A 354 7.61 5.59 -19.91
CA THR A 354 6.72 4.77 -19.08
C THR A 354 5.31 4.69 -19.67
N ALA A 355 4.76 5.81 -20.13
CA ALA A 355 3.42 5.88 -20.75
C ALA A 355 3.32 5.17 -22.11
N ALA A 356 4.42 4.99 -22.80
CA ALA A 356 4.48 4.24 -24.06
C ALA A 356 4.86 2.77 -23.90
N LEU A 357 5.28 2.34 -22.70
CA LEU A 357 5.77 0.99 -22.43
C LEU A 357 4.69 -0.07 -22.74
N GLY A 358 5.04 -1.03 -23.60
CA GLY A 358 4.11 -2.05 -24.10
C GLY A 358 3.29 -1.62 -25.31
N TYR A 359 3.20 -0.33 -25.60
CA TYR A 359 2.42 0.26 -26.70
C TYR A 359 3.29 0.99 -27.75
N GLN A 360 4.62 0.92 -27.60
CA GLN A 360 5.59 1.65 -28.43
C GLN A 360 5.53 1.29 -29.92
N ARG A 361 4.98 0.12 -30.27
CA ARG A 361 4.82 -0.35 -31.66
C ARG A 361 3.54 0.14 -32.34
N LEU A 362 2.63 0.76 -31.63
CA LEU A 362 1.41 1.30 -32.22
C LEU A 362 1.74 2.32 -33.34
N PRO A 363 0.97 2.38 -34.44
CA PRO A 363 1.23 3.27 -35.58
C PRO A 363 1.34 4.74 -35.20
N ARG A 364 0.67 5.17 -34.11
CA ARG A 364 0.77 6.54 -33.59
C ARG A 364 2.13 6.82 -32.93
N PHE A 365 2.82 5.79 -32.40
CA PHE A 365 4.08 5.90 -31.67
C PHE A 365 5.30 5.41 -32.48
N ALA A 366 5.09 4.60 -33.52
CA ALA A 366 6.15 4.14 -34.40
C ALA A 366 5.81 4.40 -35.87
N SER A 367 6.85 4.56 -36.69
CA SER A 367 6.73 4.53 -38.14
C SER A 367 6.62 3.09 -38.65
N ALA A 368 6.30 2.89 -39.90
CA ALA A 368 6.31 1.58 -40.56
C ALA A 368 7.68 0.89 -40.49
N TRP A 369 8.77 1.67 -40.42
CA TRP A 369 10.15 1.22 -40.29
C TRP A 369 10.60 0.99 -38.85
N GLY A 370 9.70 1.08 -37.86
CA GLY A 370 10.00 0.87 -36.45
C GLY A 370 10.63 2.06 -35.71
N TRP A 371 10.84 3.20 -36.39
CA TRP A 371 11.36 4.42 -35.74
C TRP A 371 10.34 5.03 -34.77
N MET A 372 10.74 5.23 -33.54
CA MET A 372 9.88 5.80 -32.50
C MET A 372 9.60 7.30 -32.73
N LYS A 373 8.34 7.67 -32.71
CA LYS A 373 7.84 9.06 -32.81
C LYS A 373 7.82 9.73 -31.45
N ARG A 374 9.00 10.10 -30.91
CA ARG A 374 9.15 10.63 -29.54
C ARG A 374 8.26 11.83 -29.24
N ALA A 375 8.07 12.74 -30.20
CA ALA A 375 7.18 13.90 -30.06
C ALA A 375 5.72 13.45 -29.85
N ALA A 376 5.24 12.47 -30.60
CA ALA A 376 3.90 11.94 -30.47
C ALA A 376 3.70 11.21 -29.11
N MET A 377 4.71 10.48 -28.65
CA MET A 377 4.70 9.84 -27.32
C MET A 377 4.60 10.89 -26.22
N ARG A 378 5.41 11.96 -26.26
CA ARG A 378 5.33 13.07 -25.27
C ARG A 378 3.97 13.76 -25.29
N SER A 379 3.45 14.09 -26.46
CA SER A 379 2.13 14.72 -26.59
C SER A 379 1.01 13.84 -26.04
N ALA A 380 1.02 12.53 -26.36
CA ALA A 380 0.07 11.58 -25.81
C ALA A 380 0.19 11.49 -24.27
N THR A 381 1.41 11.52 -23.74
CA THR A 381 1.65 11.47 -22.28
C THR A 381 1.11 12.72 -21.58
N VAL A 382 1.28 13.92 -22.17
CA VAL A 382 0.66 15.15 -21.63
C VAL A 382 -0.85 14.99 -21.55
N SER A 383 -1.50 14.51 -22.61
CA SER A 383 -2.95 14.25 -22.61
C SER A 383 -3.37 13.19 -21.58
N MET A 384 -2.57 12.14 -21.37
CA MET A 384 -2.80 11.15 -20.30
C MET A 384 -2.69 11.79 -18.93
N MET A 385 -1.65 12.61 -18.70
CA MET A 385 -1.44 13.32 -17.43
C MET A 385 -2.59 14.30 -17.13
N GLU A 386 -3.13 14.96 -18.13
CA GLU A 386 -4.29 15.86 -17.96
C GLU A 386 -5.55 15.07 -17.59
N ARG A 387 -5.86 14.02 -18.34
CA ARG A 387 -7.07 13.21 -18.13
C ARG A 387 -7.07 12.42 -16.83
N TYR A 388 -5.88 12.03 -16.34
CA TYR A 388 -5.72 11.23 -15.12
C TYR A 388 -5.18 12.05 -13.96
N ASP A 389 -5.12 13.39 -14.10
CA ASP A 389 -4.62 14.30 -13.08
C ASP A 389 -3.28 13.85 -12.47
N VAL A 390 -2.33 13.48 -13.35
CA VAL A 390 -0.96 13.14 -12.94
C VAL A 390 -0.18 14.44 -12.76
N ARG A 391 0.42 14.61 -11.60
CA ARG A 391 1.19 15.83 -11.26
C ARG A 391 2.60 15.50 -10.77
N PRO A 392 3.63 16.31 -11.14
CA PRO A 392 3.55 17.47 -12.06
C PRO A 392 3.36 17.02 -13.51
N ARG A 393 2.72 17.85 -14.35
CA ARG A 393 2.46 17.57 -15.77
C ARG A 393 3.72 17.76 -16.62
N ASN A 394 4.74 17.00 -16.31
CA ASN A 394 6.03 17.03 -17.00
C ASN A 394 6.34 15.65 -17.58
N PRO A 395 6.20 15.44 -18.90
CA PRO A 395 6.44 14.13 -19.52
C PRO A 395 7.92 13.71 -19.48
N ASP A 396 8.86 14.64 -19.34
CA ASP A 396 10.29 14.34 -19.29
C ASP A 396 10.80 14.07 -17.87
N LEU A 397 9.96 14.23 -16.83
CA LEU A 397 10.31 13.90 -15.46
C LEU A 397 10.43 12.38 -15.31
N LYS A 398 11.48 11.92 -14.62
CA LYS A 398 11.68 10.50 -14.35
C LYS A 398 10.56 9.91 -13.50
N ALA A 399 10.12 8.70 -13.82
CA ALA A 399 9.04 7.99 -13.12
C ALA A 399 9.27 7.90 -11.60
N ALA A 400 10.52 7.72 -11.16
CA ALA A 400 10.92 7.70 -9.75
C ALA A 400 10.64 9.02 -8.98
N LYS A 401 10.43 10.14 -9.68
CA LYS A 401 10.22 11.45 -9.06
C LYS A 401 8.74 11.79 -8.81
N PHE A 402 7.82 10.94 -9.29
CA PHE A 402 6.41 11.09 -8.99
C PHE A 402 6.07 10.45 -7.64
N SER A 403 5.08 11.00 -6.94
CA SER A 403 4.51 10.33 -5.76
C SER A 403 3.84 8.99 -6.16
N GLY A 404 3.67 8.08 -5.20
CA GLY A 404 3.05 6.79 -5.43
C GLY A 404 1.68 6.88 -6.11
N GLY A 405 0.84 7.82 -5.69
CA GLY A 405 -0.46 8.08 -6.32
C GLY A 405 -0.34 8.54 -7.77
N ASN A 406 0.61 9.43 -8.08
CA ASN A 406 0.84 9.89 -9.46
C ASN A 406 1.47 8.81 -10.35
N GLN A 407 2.32 7.95 -9.80
CA GLN A 407 2.83 6.77 -10.49
C GLN A 407 1.69 5.81 -10.86
N GLN A 408 0.80 5.52 -9.92
CA GLN A 408 -0.35 4.64 -10.14
C GLN A 408 -1.32 5.22 -11.17
N LYS A 409 -1.63 6.51 -11.07
CA LYS A 409 -2.44 7.22 -12.07
C LYS A 409 -1.81 7.14 -13.47
N LEU A 410 -0.48 7.25 -13.59
CA LEU A 410 0.22 7.16 -14.88
C LEU A 410 0.14 5.75 -15.48
N VAL A 411 0.31 4.70 -14.67
CA VAL A 411 0.15 3.30 -15.11
C VAL A 411 -1.28 3.06 -15.57
N LEU A 412 -2.28 3.47 -14.77
CA LEU A 412 -3.69 3.33 -15.13
C LEU A 412 -4.04 4.11 -16.41
N ALA A 413 -3.50 5.33 -16.56
CA ALA A 413 -3.68 6.14 -17.77
C ALA A 413 -3.11 5.45 -19.01
N ARG A 414 -1.93 4.84 -18.89
CA ARG A 414 -1.32 4.05 -19.96
C ARG A 414 -2.24 2.91 -20.40
N GLU A 415 -2.69 2.10 -19.46
CA GLU A 415 -3.51 0.92 -19.75
C GLU A 415 -4.88 1.31 -20.34
N ALA A 416 -5.46 2.44 -19.90
CA ALA A 416 -6.76 2.90 -20.37
C ALA A 416 -6.70 3.67 -21.70
N LEU A 417 -5.60 4.41 -21.99
CA LEU A 417 -5.56 5.39 -23.07
C LEU A 417 -4.46 5.12 -24.13
N ALA A 418 -3.50 4.25 -23.83
CA ALA A 418 -2.41 4.02 -24.76
C ALA A 418 -2.87 3.28 -26.02
N ASN A 419 -3.87 2.43 -25.95
CA ASN A 419 -4.44 1.77 -27.12
C ASN A 419 -5.40 2.71 -27.88
N LEU A 420 -5.70 2.38 -29.15
CA LEU A 420 -6.66 3.11 -29.99
C LEU A 420 -8.11 2.89 -29.53
N LYS A 421 -8.39 1.73 -28.96
CA LYS A 421 -9.69 1.37 -28.36
C LYS A 421 -9.55 1.32 -26.85
N PRO A 422 -10.55 1.81 -26.09
CA PRO A 422 -10.59 1.56 -24.65
C PRO A 422 -10.61 0.06 -24.38
N PRO A 423 -9.99 -0.40 -23.28
CA PRO A 423 -10.02 -1.80 -22.90
C PRO A 423 -11.48 -2.24 -22.64
N SER A 424 -11.84 -3.45 -23.13
CA SER A 424 -13.09 -4.10 -22.78
C SER A 424 -12.98 -4.86 -21.46
N VAL A 425 -11.79 -5.35 -21.14
CA VAL A 425 -11.46 -6.02 -19.88
C VAL A 425 -10.24 -5.34 -19.25
N LEU A 426 -10.33 -5.02 -17.97
CA LEU A 426 -9.24 -4.47 -17.17
C LEU A 426 -8.98 -5.37 -15.96
N LEU A 427 -7.79 -5.93 -15.91
CA LEU A 427 -7.28 -6.63 -14.74
C LEU A 427 -6.53 -5.62 -13.87
N VAL A 428 -6.89 -5.51 -12.61
CA VAL A 428 -6.30 -4.51 -11.70
C VAL A 428 -5.88 -5.19 -10.40
N GLY A 429 -4.57 -5.18 -10.14
CA GLY A 429 -4.01 -5.67 -8.89
C GLY A 429 -3.64 -4.52 -7.96
N GLN A 430 -4.12 -4.53 -6.73
CA GLN A 430 -3.75 -3.61 -5.65
C GLN A 430 -3.73 -2.12 -6.08
N PRO A 431 -4.83 -1.58 -6.68
CA PRO A 431 -4.80 -0.28 -7.34
C PRO A 431 -4.50 0.89 -6.40
N THR A 432 -4.78 0.74 -5.11
CA THR A 432 -4.63 1.82 -4.13
C THR A 432 -3.48 1.60 -3.15
N ARG A 433 -2.69 0.54 -3.35
CA ARG A 433 -1.56 0.23 -2.44
C ARG A 433 -0.51 1.36 -2.43
N GLY A 434 -0.31 1.97 -1.25
CA GLY A 434 0.68 3.04 -1.04
C GLY A 434 0.36 4.33 -1.81
N VAL A 435 -0.93 4.64 -1.96
CA VAL A 435 -1.40 5.90 -2.53
C VAL A 435 -2.22 6.69 -1.50
N ASP A 436 -2.33 8.00 -1.69
CA ASP A 436 -3.10 8.89 -0.83
C ASP A 436 -4.62 8.81 -1.12
N ILE A 437 -5.43 9.31 -0.17
CA ILE A 437 -6.89 9.26 -0.24
C ILE A 437 -7.43 9.94 -1.49
N GLY A 438 -6.87 11.09 -1.90
CA GLY A 438 -7.30 11.79 -3.11
C GLY A 438 -7.03 10.99 -4.39
N ALA A 439 -5.92 10.22 -4.41
CA ALA A 439 -5.63 9.31 -5.52
C ALA A 439 -6.54 8.07 -5.48
N ILE A 440 -6.88 7.54 -4.29
CA ILE A 440 -7.83 6.42 -4.13
C ILE A 440 -9.17 6.79 -4.76
N GLU A 441 -9.76 7.91 -4.35
CA GLU A 441 -11.05 8.38 -4.89
C GLU A 441 -11.03 8.51 -6.42
N PHE A 442 -9.95 9.11 -6.95
CA PHE A 442 -9.77 9.25 -8.38
C PHE A 442 -9.73 7.90 -9.11
N ILE A 443 -8.93 6.95 -8.60
CA ILE A 443 -8.78 5.61 -9.18
C ILE A 443 -10.13 4.88 -9.13
N HIS A 444 -10.82 4.89 -7.99
CA HIS A 444 -12.15 4.30 -7.83
C HIS A 444 -13.14 4.86 -8.85
N GLY A 445 -13.17 6.19 -9.01
CA GLY A 445 -14.01 6.84 -10.02
C GLY A 445 -13.71 6.38 -11.45
N ARG A 446 -12.43 6.12 -11.78
CA ARG A 446 -12.04 5.61 -13.11
C ARG A 446 -12.45 4.16 -13.33
N LEU A 447 -12.34 3.30 -12.32
CA LEU A 447 -12.78 1.91 -12.42
C LEU A 447 -14.30 1.82 -12.59
N ARG A 448 -15.07 2.60 -11.80
CA ARG A 448 -16.53 2.71 -11.97
C ARG A 448 -16.91 3.23 -13.35
N ALA A 449 -16.28 4.30 -13.81
CA ALA A 449 -16.55 4.86 -15.14
C ALA A 449 -16.28 3.86 -16.27
N MET A 450 -15.28 2.98 -16.12
CA MET A 450 -15.02 1.92 -17.08
C MET A 450 -16.13 0.85 -17.07
N ARG A 451 -16.58 0.41 -15.89
CA ARG A 451 -17.74 -0.48 -15.74
C ARG A 451 -18.99 0.11 -16.38
N ASP A 452 -19.28 1.37 -16.06
CA ASP A 452 -20.48 2.06 -16.53
C ASP A 452 -20.48 2.28 -18.05
N ALA A 453 -19.29 2.31 -18.66
CA ALA A 453 -19.12 2.31 -20.10
C ALA A 453 -19.25 0.90 -20.75
N GLY A 454 -19.61 -0.12 -19.98
CA GLY A 454 -19.78 -1.49 -20.45
C GLY A 454 -18.52 -2.35 -20.43
N GLY A 455 -17.41 -1.87 -19.85
CA GLY A 455 -16.21 -2.67 -19.63
C GLY A 455 -16.38 -3.64 -18.45
N ALA A 456 -15.55 -4.68 -18.42
CA ALA A 456 -15.42 -5.59 -17.27
C ALA A 456 -14.13 -5.29 -16.50
N VAL A 457 -14.21 -5.28 -15.18
CA VAL A 457 -13.05 -5.07 -14.31
C VAL A 457 -12.89 -6.27 -13.39
N LEU A 458 -11.70 -6.86 -13.35
CA LEU A 458 -11.29 -7.80 -12.31
C LEU A 458 -10.41 -7.05 -11.32
N LEU A 459 -10.90 -6.86 -10.10
CA LEU A 459 -10.21 -6.16 -9.02
C LEU A 459 -9.63 -7.17 -8.03
N VAL A 460 -8.33 -7.19 -7.88
CA VAL A 460 -7.65 -7.94 -6.81
C VAL A 460 -7.12 -6.93 -5.80
N SER A 461 -7.57 -7.04 -4.56
CA SER A 461 -7.12 -6.16 -3.47
C SER A 461 -7.00 -6.93 -2.16
N SER A 462 -6.00 -6.58 -1.35
CA SER A 462 -5.88 -6.99 0.04
C SER A 462 -6.74 -6.16 0.99
N GLU A 463 -7.21 -4.99 0.54
CA GLU A 463 -8.04 -4.09 1.32
C GLU A 463 -9.52 -4.46 1.10
N LEU A 464 -10.16 -5.08 2.10
CA LEU A 464 -11.57 -5.48 2.01
C LEU A 464 -12.49 -4.29 1.76
N ASP A 465 -12.19 -3.13 2.33
CA ASP A 465 -12.95 -1.90 2.09
C ASP A 465 -12.98 -1.50 0.61
N GLU A 466 -11.86 -1.65 -0.10
CA GLU A 466 -11.77 -1.37 -1.53
C GLU A 466 -12.65 -2.34 -2.34
N ILE A 467 -12.59 -3.63 -1.99
CA ILE A 467 -13.42 -4.66 -2.62
C ILE A 467 -14.89 -4.35 -2.39
N LEU A 468 -15.30 -4.07 -1.15
CA LEU A 468 -16.69 -3.76 -0.80
C LEU A 468 -17.19 -2.46 -1.44
N ALA A 469 -16.32 -1.46 -1.59
CA ALA A 469 -16.67 -0.18 -2.20
C ALA A 469 -16.89 -0.24 -3.72
N LEU A 470 -16.15 -1.11 -4.42
CA LEU A 470 -16.11 -1.12 -5.88
C LEU A 470 -16.84 -2.29 -6.53
N SER A 471 -16.80 -3.48 -5.91
CA SER A 471 -17.23 -4.71 -6.56
C SER A 471 -18.75 -4.85 -6.65
N ASP A 472 -19.24 -5.46 -7.70
CA ASP A 472 -20.64 -5.84 -7.87
C ASP A 472 -20.90 -7.26 -7.35
N ARG A 473 -19.87 -8.12 -7.39
CA ARG A 473 -19.79 -9.42 -6.73
C ARG A 473 -18.36 -9.72 -6.35
N VAL A 474 -18.18 -10.62 -5.39
CA VAL A 474 -16.86 -10.95 -4.83
C VAL A 474 -16.63 -12.46 -4.93
N LEU A 475 -15.51 -12.84 -5.50
CA LEU A 475 -14.95 -14.18 -5.44
C LEU A 475 -13.95 -14.26 -4.31
N VAL A 476 -14.03 -15.27 -3.46
CA VAL A 476 -13.06 -15.49 -2.39
C VAL A 476 -12.10 -16.57 -2.81
N MET A 477 -10.80 -16.27 -2.78
CA MET A 477 -9.75 -17.23 -3.07
C MET A 477 -9.13 -17.78 -1.77
N ASP A 478 -9.07 -19.10 -1.68
CA ASP A 478 -8.31 -19.83 -0.66
C ASP A 478 -7.54 -20.96 -1.32
N ARG A 479 -6.25 -21.09 -0.97
CA ARG A 479 -5.33 -22.17 -1.41
C ARG A 479 -5.41 -22.49 -2.92
N GLY A 480 -5.45 -21.43 -3.73
CA GLY A 480 -5.48 -21.54 -5.20
C GLY A 480 -6.82 -21.95 -5.80
N ARG A 481 -7.91 -21.86 -5.05
CA ARG A 481 -9.28 -22.17 -5.51
C ARG A 481 -10.22 -21.02 -5.22
N ILE A 482 -11.34 -20.97 -5.92
CA ILE A 482 -12.48 -20.12 -5.54
C ILE A 482 -13.24 -20.88 -4.45
N ALA A 483 -13.12 -20.40 -3.20
CA ALA A 483 -13.81 -20.95 -2.04
C ALA A 483 -15.30 -20.57 -1.99
N GLY A 484 -15.67 -19.45 -2.64
CA GLY A 484 -17.05 -19.00 -2.70
C GLY A 484 -17.19 -17.75 -3.56
N GLU A 485 -18.44 -17.47 -3.92
CA GLU A 485 -18.88 -16.29 -4.63
C GLU A 485 -20.05 -15.66 -3.87
N LEU A 486 -19.99 -14.34 -3.63
CA LEU A 486 -21.00 -13.57 -2.93
C LEU A 486 -21.42 -12.37 -3.78
N ALA A 487 -22.73 -12.14 -3.88
CA ALA A 487 -23.22 -10.84 -4.33
C ALA A 487 -22.81 -9.76 -3.32
N ILE A 488 -22.56 -8.56 -3.79
CA ILE A 488 -22.08 -7.49 -2.88
C ILE A 488 -23.07 -7.18 -1.75
N ALA A 489 -24.35 -7.38 -1.97
CA ALA A 489 -25.38 -7.18 -0.94
C ALA A 489 -25.23 -8.15 0.25
N ASP A 490 -24.64 -9.31 0.01
CA ASP A 490 -24.43 -10.37 1.00
C ASP A 490 -23.00 -10.33 1.59
N CYS A 491 -22.14 -9.45 1.04
CA CYS A 491 -20.75 -9.31 1.48
C CYS A 491 -20.66 -8.54 2.80
N THR A 492 -20.30 -9.23 3.87
CA THR A 492 -19.84 -8.62 5.12
C THR A 492 -18.41 -9.03 5.40
N GLU A 493 -17.67 -8.24 6.18
CA GLU A 493 -16.30 -8.62 6.59
C GLU A 493 -16.27 -10.00 7.25
N ALA A 494 -17.30 -10.33 8.05
CA ALA A 494 -17.44 -11.63 8.71
C ALA A 494 -17.71 -12.77 7.71
N ALA A 495 -18.53 -12.54 6.68
CA ALA A 495 -18.81 -13.55 5.65
C ALA A 495 -17.57 -13.83 4.79
N LEU A 496 -16.88 -12.77 4.37
CA LEU A 496 -15.62 -12.89 3.63
C LEU A 496 -14.55 -13.57 4.49
N GLY A 497 -14.41 -13.18 5.76
CA GLY A 497 -13.44 -13.76 6.70
C GLY A 497 -13.63 -15.26 6.90
N ARG A 498 -14.88 -15.75 6.99
CA ARG A 498 -15.16 -17.19 7.08
C ARG A 498 -14.71 -17.95 5.84
N LEU A 499 -15.03 -17.46 4.65
CA LEU A 499 -14.60 -18.08 3.39
C LEU A 499 -13.06 -18.02 3.21
N MET A 500 -12.42 -16.93 3.64
CA MET A 500 -10.96 -16.77 3.60
C MET A 500 -10.23 -17.69 4.60
N ALA A 501 -10.88 -18.08 5.69
CA ALA A 501 -10.33 -19.00 6.69
C ALA A 501 -10.49 -20.48 6.31
N GLY A 502 -11.14 -20.80 5.17
CA GLY A 502 -11.38 -22.18 4.72
C GLY A 502 -12.33 -22.95 5.63
N ALA A 503 -13.19 -22.26 6.38
CA ALA A 503 -14.28 -22.90 7.10
C ALA A 503 -15.31 -23.39 6.06
N GLU A 504 -15.16 -24.65 5.65
CA GLU A 504 -16.24 -25.39 5.05
C GLU A 504 -17.42 -25.37 6.03
N ASP A 505 -18.60 -25.03 5.55
CA ASP A 505 -19.84 -25.27 6.28
C ASP A 505 -19.85 -26.76 6.67
N ALA A 506 -19.61 -27.03 7.95
CA ALA A 506 -19.96 -28.29 8.54
C ALA A 506 -21.52 -28.32 8.56
N GLY A 507 -22.10 -28.81 7.45
CA GLY A 507 -23.50 -29.13 7.35
C GLY A 507 -23.86 -30.34 8.16
#